data_bba5c5b1b802dbcda3e6fba2c097b4a0
#
_entry.id   bba5c5b1b802dbcda3e6fba2c097b4a0
#
_cell.length_a   1.000
_cell.length_b   1.000
_cell.length_c   1.000
_cell.angle_alpha   90.00
_cell.angle_beta   90.00
_cell.angle_gamma   90.00
#
_symmetry.space_group_name_H-M   'P 1'
#
loop_
_entity.id
_entity.type
_entity.pdbx_description
1 polymer ?
#
loop_
_entity_poly.entity_id
_entity_poly.type
_entity_poly.pdbx_seq_one_letter_code
_entity_poly.pdbx_strand_id
1 'polypeptide(L)'
;MDKRPAVIFAAIIFLLLLSGCMQKTDAAAAGETAKATFTVTGYQGKIAEKAVEAEKGANAFELMKKNISVKYTLYSFGPLITEIEGTKPEGSDYWALYVNGKYAEKGIADYILDEDLEIEWKIEKSPY
;
A
#
# COMPACT_ATOMS: atom_id res chain seq x y z
N MET A 1 -25.96 58.86 9.77
CA MET A 1 -24.90 58.78 8.88
C MET A 1 -23.77 57.95 9.36
N ASP A 2 -23.75 57.44 10.41
CA ASP A 2 -22.66 56.81 10.89
C ASP A 2 -22.72 55.36 10.99
N LYS A 3 -23.54 54.74 10.23
CA LYS A 3 -23.73 53.35 10.31
C LYS A 3 -22.68 52.62 9.57
N ARG A 4 -21.91 53.27 8.77
CA ARG A 4 -20.97 52.57 7.96
C ARG A 4 -19.97 51.77 8.69
N PRO A 5 -19.45 52.19 9.79
CA PRO A 5 -18.41 51.43 10.45
C PRO A 5 -18.85 50.05 10.91
N ALA A 6 -20.09 49.95 11.23
CA ALA A 6 -20.57 48.69 11.71
C ALA A 6 -20.49 47.59 10.64
N VAL A 7 -20.67 47.94 9.43
CA VAL A 7 -20.63 46.97 8.35
C VAL A 7 -19.21 46.48 8.17
N ILE A 8 -18.27 47.35 8.32
CA ILE A 8 -16.89 46.96 8.12
C ILE A 8 -16.44 45.97 9.16
N PHE A 9 -16.87 46.14 10.37
CA PHE A 9 -16.49 45.24 11.41
C PHE A 9 -17.05 43.85 11.18
N ALA A 10 -18.23 43.76 10.69
CA ALA A 10 -18.85 42.49 10.42
C ALA A 10 -18.05 41.72 9.39
N ALA A 11 -17.58 42.40 8.38
CA ALA A 11 -16.82 41.78 7.32
C ALA A 11 -15.49 41.21 7.85
N ILE A 12 -14.86 41.96 8.70
CA ILE A 12 -13.59 41.54 9.24
C ILE A 12 -13.75 40.28 10.09
N ILE A 13 -14.76 40.26 10.89
CA ILE A 13 -15.00 39.11 11.76
C ILE A 13 -15.24 37.87 10.91
N PHE A 14 -15.97 38.02 9.83
CA PHE A 14 -16.27 36.90 8.98
C PHE A 14 -14.98 36.31 8.39
N LEU A 15 -14.08 37.17 8.01
CA LEU A 15 -12.85 36.75 7.41
C LEU A 15 -12.00 35.93 8.39
N LEU A 16 -12.00 36.35 9.64
CA LEU A 16 -11.20 35.67 10.64
C LEU A 16 -11.73 34.25 10.88
N LEU A 17 -13.03 34.11 10.81
CA LEU A 17 -13.58 32.79 11.04
C LEU A 17 -13.16 31.82 9.96
N LEU A 18 -13.06 32.28 8.75
CA LEU A 18 -12.64 31.41 7.69
C LEU A 18 -11.21 30.96 7.88
N SER A 19 -10.38 31.83 8.37
CA SER A 19 -9.01 31.45 8.59
C SER A 19 -8.95 30.36 9.61
N GLY A 20 -9.74 30.43 10.61
CA GLY A 20 -9.69 29.42 11.64
C GLY A 20 -10.03 28.04 11.14
N CYS A 21 -10.81 27.98 10.11
CA CYS A 21 -11.18 26.66 9.66
C CYS A 21 -10.06 25.93 8.99
N MET A 22 -9.08 26.65 8.57
CA MET A 22 -8.05 25.98 7.86
C MET A 22 -7.24 25.10 8.70
N GLN A 23 -7.26 25.33 9.92
CA GLN A 23 -6.39 24.66 10.74
C GLN A 23 -6.60 23.22 10.80
N LYS A 24 -7.62 22.77 10.42
CA LYS A 24 -7.94 21.48 10.52
C LYS A 24 -6.97 20.61 9.97
N THR A 25 -6.16 21.09 9.40
CA THR A 25 -5.06 20.40 8.97
C THR A 25 -4.58 19.53 10.01
N ASP A 26 -5.13 19.53 11.06
CA ASP A 26 -4.83 18.70 12.06
C ASP A 26 -4.88 17.35 11.55
N ALA A 27 -5.45 17.14 10.54
CA ALA A 27 -5.51 15.85 9.98
C ALA A 27 -4.10 15.38 9.89
N ALA A 28 -3.22 16.28 9.93
CA ALA A 28 -1.84 15.93 9.85
C ALA A 28 -1.43 15.07 11.01
N ALA A 29 -2.23 15.01 12.01
CA ALA A 29 -1.86 14.25 13.17
C ALA A 29 -2.05 12.76 12.88
N ALA A 30 -2.59 12.41 11.74
CA ALA A 30 -2.76 11.02 11.39
C ALA A 30 -1.39 10.37 11.28
N GLY A 31 -1.31 9.09 11.48
CA GLY A 31 -0.06 8.37 11.48
C GLY A 31 0.70 8.48 10.16
N GLU A 32 1.95 8.13 10.18
CA GLU A 32 2.77 8.16 9.00
C GLU A 32 2.37 7.06 8.04
N THR A 33 2.53 7.30 6.76
CA THR A 33 2.24 6.33 5.73
C THR A 33 3.50 5.99 4.94
N ALA A 34 3.46 4.88 4.25
CA ALA A 34 4.49 4.47 3.32
C ALA A 34 3.82 3.79 2.13
N LYS A 35 4.56 3.56 1.07
CA LYS A 35 4.02 3.01 -0.15
C LYS A 35 4.53 1.59 -0.37
N ALA A 36 3.64 0.68 -0.69
CA ALA A 36 3.98 -0.66 -1.12
C ALA A 36 3.64 -0.78 -2.60
N THR A 37 4.60 -1.16 -3.42
CA THR A 37 4.37 -1.38 -4.83
C THR A 37 4.47 -2.87 -5.09
N PHE A 38 3.37 -3.44 -5.61
CA PHE A 38 3.31 -4.86 -5.93
C PHE A 38 3.44 -5.02 -7.44
N THR A 39 4.38 -5.84 -7.88
CA THR A 39 4.54 -6.18 -9.28
C THR A 39 4.47 -7.69 -9.43
N VAL A 40 3.70 -8.15 -10.39
CA VAL A 40 3.52 -9.58 -10.64
C VAL A 40 3.91 -9.89 -12.07
N THR A 41 4.87 -10.78 -12.25
CA THR A 41 5.38 -11.16 -13.57
C THR A 41 5.16 -12.66 -13.76
N GLY A 42 4.42 -13.00 -14.78
CA GLY A 42 4.13 -14.39 -15.13
C GLY A 42 4.99 -14.86 -16.29
N TYR A 43 4.53 -15.91 -16.96
CA TYR A 43 5.30 -16.52 -18.06
C TYR A 43 5.48 -15.60 -19.26
N GLN A 44 4.53 -14.71 -19.50
CA GLN A 44 4.56 -13.86 -20.68
C GLN A 44 4.80 -12.39 -20.36
N GLY A 45 5.33 -12.11 -19.19
CA GLY A 45 5.64 -10.75 -18.80
C GLY A 45 4.78 -10.27 -17.63
N LYS A 46 4.75 -8.97 -17.44
CA LYS A 46 4.05 -8.38 -16.30
C LYS A 46 2.54 -8.61 -16.40
N ILE A 47 1.97 -9.11 -15.33
CA ILE A 47 0.54 -9.36 -15.23
C ILE A 47 -0.15 -8.22 -14.49
N ALA A 48 0.48 -7.68 -13.47
CA ALA A 48 -0.12 -6.65 -12.63
C ALA A 48 0.94 -5.76 -11.99
N GLU A 49 0.55 -4.53 -11.70
CA GLU A 49 1.39 -3.61 -10.97
C GLU A 49 0.47 -2.68 -10.19
N LYS A 50 0.66 -2.57 -8.89
CA LYS A 50 -0.20 -1.79 -8.04
C LYS A 50 0.59 -1.08 -6.96
N ALA A 51 0.44 0.22 -6.85
CA ALA A 51 1.04 0.99 -5.77
C ALA A 51 -0.04 1.33 -4.75
N VAL A 52 0.23 1.09 -3.50
CA VAL A 52 -0.73 1.26 -2.42
C VAL A 52 -0.09 2.06 -1.30
N GLU A 53 -0.77 3.10 -0.83
CA GLU A 53 -0.33 3.80 0.35
C GLU A 53 -1.07 3.26 1.54
N ALA A 54 -0.36 3.03 2.62
CA ALA A 54 -0.96 2.52 3.85
C ALA A 54 -0.18 3.03 5.05
N GLU A 55 -0.75 2.90 6.22
CA GLU A 55 -0.08 3.32 7.44
C GLU A 55 1.13 2.44 7.72
N LYS A 56 2.19 3.03 8.24
CA LYS A 56 3.35 2.27 8.66
C LYS A 56 2.93 1.26 9.72
N GLY A 57 3.50 0.10 9.66
CA GLY A 57 3.11 -1.00 10.52
C GLY A 57 2.14 -1.98 9.86
N ALA A 58 1.61 -1.64 8.69
CA ALA A 58 0.69 -2.52 7.97
C ALA A 58 1.43 -3.78 7.51
N ASN A 59 0.73 -4.90 7.52
CA ASN A 59 1.30 -6.17 7.07
C ASN A 59 1.24 -6.28 5.56
N ALA A 60 2.35 -6.63 4.93
CA ALA A 60 2.45 -6.68 3.47
C ALA A 60 1.50 -7.72 2.86
N PHE A 61 1.30 -8.85 3.50
CA PHE A 61 0.39 -9.87 2.99
C PHE A 61 -1.06 -9.38 3.04
N GLU A 62 -1.44 -8.69 4.11
CA GLU A 62 -2.79 -8.14 4.22
C GLU A 62 -3.03 -7.09 3.14
N LEU A 63 -2.04 -6.24 2.88
CA LEU A 63 -2.14 -5.25 1.81
C LEU A 63 -2.26 -5.93 0.45
N MET A 64 -1.50 -6.99 0.24
CA MET A 64 -1.55 -7.74 -1.01
C MET A 64 -2.94 -8.31 -1.24
N LYS A 65 -3.51 -8.94 -0.23
CA LYS A 65 -4.84 -9.56 -0.35
C LYS A 65 -5.95 -8.55 -0.68
N LYS A 66 -5.80 -7.34 -0.20
CA LYS A 66 -6.80 -6.29 -0.45
C LYS A 66 -6.72 -5.72 -1.85
N ASN A 67 -5.59 -5.82 -2.50
CA ASN A 67 -5.34 -5.11 -3.75
C ASN A 67 -5.09 -6.01 -4.95
N ILE A 68 -4.77 -7.27 -4.73
CA ILE A 68 -4.42 -8.22 -5.79
C ILE A 68 -5.14 -9.53 -5.50
N SER A 69 -5.63 -10.18 -6.53
CA SER A 69 -6.31 -11.46 -6.38
C SER A 69 -5.28 -12.55 -6.13
N VAL A 70 -5.32 -13.19 -4.99
CA VAL A 70 -4.37 -14.25 -4.66
C VAL A 70 -5.07 -15.47 -4.07
N LYS A 71 -4.52 -16.65 -4.35
CA LYS A 71 -4.91 -17.87 -3.68
C LYS A 71 -3.68 -18.40 -2.97
N TYR A 72 -3.87 -18.95 -1.81
CA TYR A 72 -2.77 -19.44 -0.99
C TYR A 72 -3.23 -20.58 -0.08
N THR A 73 -2.27 -21.34 0.42
CA THR A 73 -2.50 -22.37 1.42
C THR A 73 -1.78 -21.95 2.70
N LEU A 74 -2.46 -22.10 3.83
CA LEU A 74 -1.88 -21.68 5.09
C LEU A 74 -1.17 -22.85 5.74
N TYR A 75 0.10 -22.67 6.04
CA TYR A 75 0.92 -23.67 6.73
C TYR A 75 1.42 -23.06 8.05
N SER A 76 2.06 -23.87 8.87
CA SER A 76 2.59 -23.40 10.14
C SER A 76 3.64 -22.30 9.98
N PHE A 77 4.34 -22.28 8.84
CA PHE A 77 5.33 -21.24 8.57
C PHE A 77 4.72 -20.01 7.89
N GLY A 78 3.44 -20.01 7.60
CA GLY A 78 2.75 -18.90 6.97
C GLY A 78 2.09 -19.28 5.65
N PRO A 79 1.58 -18.31 4.90
CA PRO A 79 0.88 -18.57 3.65
C PRO A 79 1.87 -18.92 2.53
N LEU A 80 1.53 -19.95 1.77
CA LEU A 80 2.22 -20.29 0.54
C LEU A 80 1.34 -19.84 -0.63
N ILE A 81 1.82 -18.88 -1.41
CA ILE A 81 1.04 -18.32 -2.51
C ILE A 81 1.01 -19.32 -3.66
N THR A 82 -0.18 -19.68 -4.12
CA THR A 82 -0.36 -20.67 -5.18
C THR A 82 -0.83 -20.05 -6.49
N GLU A 83 -1.56 -18.95 -6.45
CA GLU A 83 -2.07 -18.33 -7.67
C GLU A 83 -2.17 -16.82 -7.48
N ILE A 84 -1.75 -16.04 -8.46
CA ILE A 84 -1.85 -14.57 -8.42
C ILE A 84 -2.50 -14.10 -9.71
N GLU A 85 -3.55 -13.29 -9.59
CA GLU A 85 -4.28 -12.73 -10.73
C GLU A 85 -4.64 -13.81 -11.75
N GLY A 86 -5.10 -14.94 -11.26
CA GLY A 86 -5.53 -16.04 -12.12
C GLY A 86 -4.40 -16.84 -12.75
N THR A 87 -3.16 -16.53 -12.44
CA THR A 87 -2.01 -17.24 -13.00
C THR A 87 -1.40 -18.18 -11.97
N LYS A 88 -1.19 -19.40 -12.38
CA LYS A 88 -0.66 -20.45 -11.53
C LYS A 88 0.61 -21.01 -12.16
N PRO A 89 1.70 -21.17 -11.41
CA PRO A 89 2.90 -21.80 -11.95
C PRO A 89 2.65 -23.24 -12.38
N GLU A 90 3.34 -23.66 -13.43
CA GLU A 90 3.17 -25.00 -13.98
C GLU A 90 4.25 -25.94 -13.50
N GLY A 91 3.90 -27.20 -13.34
CA GLY A 91 4.88 -28.23 -12.95
C GLY A 91 5.54 -27.90 -11.62
N SER A 92 6.86 -27.89 -11.62
CA SER A 92 7.62 -27.59 -10.42
C SER A 92 8.00 -26.10 -10.33
N ASP A 93 7.50 -25.27 -11.21
CA ASP A 93 7.75 -23.83 -11.13
C ASP A 93 7.05 -23.26 -9.90
N TYR A 94 7.46 -22.09 -9.45
CA TYR A 94 6.90 -21.50 -8.24
C TYR A 94 6.90 -19.98 -8.29
N TRP A 95 6.11 -19.36 -7.42
CA TRP A 95 6.12 -17.92 -7.26
C TRP A 95 7.30 -17.51 -6.37
N ALA A 96 8.28 -16.88 -6.95
CA ALA A 96 9.42 -16.36 -6.22
C ALA A 96 9.14 -14.94 -5.76
N LEU A 97 9.46 -14.64 -4.51
CA LEU A 97 9.23 -13.34 -3.91
C LEU A 97 10.52 -12.54 -3.85
N TYR A 98 10.44 -11.29 -4.33
CA TYR A 98 11.57 -10.35 -4.23
C TYR A 98 11.07 -9.12 -3.48
N VAL A 99 11.87 -8.64 -2.55
CA VAL A 99 11.56 -7.43 -1.80
C VAL A 99 12.72 -6.47 -1.96
N ASN A 100 12.41 -5.27 -2.46
CA ASN A 100 13.39 -4.24 -2.75
C ASN A 100 14.54 -4.78 -3.64
N GLY A 101 14.17 -5.58 -4.62
CA GLY A 101 15.11 -6.11 -5.61
C GLY A 101 15.91 -7.33 -5.17
N LYS A 102 15.68 -7.84 -3.97
CA LYS A 102 16.42 -8.99 -3.47
C LYS A 102 15.50 -10.17 -3.22
N TYR A 103 15.98 -11.37 -3.49
CA TYR A 103 15.22 -12.58 -3.20
C TYR A 103 14.86 -12.59 -1.71
N ALA A 104 13.60 -12.81 -1.38
CA ALA A 104 13.14 -12.72 -0.01
C ALA A 104 13.65 -13.86 0.85
N GLU A 105 14.08 -13.54 2.06
CA GLU A 105 14.57 -14.54 2.99
C GLU A 105 13.45 -15.07 3.88
N LYS A 106 12.28 -14.48 3.83
CA LYS A 106 11.12 -14.87 4.64
C LYS A 106 9.86 -14.70 3.81
N GLY A 107 8.74 -15.19 4.30
CA GLY A 107 7.48 -15.12 3.57
C GLY A 107 6.84 -13.75 3.60
N ILE A 108 5.89 -13.53 2.70
CA ILE A 108 5.23 -12.23 2.54
C ILE A 108 4.55 -11.77 3.83
N ALA A 109 4.06 -12.69 4.65
CA ALA A 109 3.37 -12.33 5.89
C ALA A 109 4.31 -11.82 6.97
N ASP A 110 5.62 -11.97 6.78
CA ASP A 110 6.60 -11.52 7.77
C ASP A 110 7.15 -10.13 7.43
N TYR A 111 6.67 -9.50 6.38
CA TYR A 111 7.10 -8.15 6.02
C TYR A 111 6.10 -7.11 6.51
N ILE A 112 6.62 -6.08 7.13
CA ILE A 112 5.83 -4.97 7.66
C ILE A 112 6.22 -3.70 6.93
N LEU A 113 5.26 -2.85 6.63
CA LEU A 113 5.50 -1.61 5.91
C LEU A 113 6.05 -0.54 6.86
N ASP A 114 7.35 -0.56 7.09
CA ASP A 114 8.02 0.46 7.92
C ASP A 114 8.54 1.59 7.04
N GLU A 115 8.78 1.32 5.78
CA GLU A 115 9.24 2.28 4.80
C GLU A 115 8.70 1.81 3.47
N ASP A 116 8.94 2.51 2.39
CA ASP A 116 8.45 2.09 1.08
C ASP A 116 9.03 0.73 0.74
N LEU A 117 8.18 -0.15 0.23
CA LEU A 117 8.57 -1.50 -0.15
C LEU A 117 8.23 -1.75 -1.61
N GLU A 118 9.16 -2.39 -2.32
CA GLU A 118 8.88 -2.89 -3.65
C GLU A 118 8.78 -4.38 -3.54
N ILE A 119 7.61 -4.93 -3.78
CA ILE A 119 7.32 -6.36 -3.64
C ILE A 119 7.05 -6.92 -5.03
N GLU A 120 7.86 -7.86 -5.45
CA GLU A 120 7.71 -8.45 -6.77
C GLU A 120 7.57 -9.95 -6.69
N TRP A 121 6.59 -10.46 -7.40
CA TRP A 121 6.37 -11.90 -7.54
C TRP A 121 6.69 -12.29 -8.97
N LYS A 122 7.55 -13.30 -9.13
CA LYS A 122 7.92 -13.81 -10.45
C LYS A 122 7.79 -15.32 -10.46
N ILE A 123 7.35 -15.88 -11.57
CA ILE A 123 7.36 -17.32 -11.73
C ILE A 123 8.77 -17.73 -12.09
N GLU A 124 9.36 -18.62 -11.31
CA GLU A 124 10.70 -19.12 -11.56
C GLU A 124 10.71 -20.64 -11.54
N LYS A 125 11.74 -21.23 -12.17
CA LYS A 125 11.87 -22.65 -12.21
C LYS A 125 12.49 -23.14 -10.91
N SER A 126 11.97 -24.23 -10.40
CA SER A 126 12.58 -24.85 -9.21
C SER A 126 13.97 -25.34 -9.57
N PRO A 127 14.93 -25.19 -8.67
CA PRO A 127 16.28 -25.70 -8.91
C PRO A 127 16.39 -27.21 -8.72
N TYR A 128 15.30 -27.90 -8.35
CA TYR A 128 15.27 -29.35 -8.11
C TYR A 128 14.35 -30.07 -9.08
#